data_81d51b2de395bbfe1bd4f98f8e831ad0
#
_entry.id   81d51b2de395bbfe1bd4f98f8e831ad0
#
_cell.length_a   1.000
_cell.length_b   1.000
_cell.length_c   1.000
_cell.angle_alpha   90.00
_cell.angle_beta   90.00
_cell.angle_gamma   90.00
#
_symmetry.space_group_name_H-M   'P 1'
#
loop_
_entity.id
_entity.type
_entity.pdbx_description
1 polymer ?
#
loop_
_entity_poly.entity_id
_entity_poly.type
_entity_poly.pdbx_seq_one_letter_code
_entity_poly.pdbx_strand_id
1 'polypeptide(L)'
;MKKKNKVISLIFYILSMVFLLYYGYVELSSNIFMSTFGRLFLLCVSCLFLYLGALFLSKYRKDNKAMKINLWIFFILFCGLLITLTLFDPMWGRNGLSIFNWSQADFSKYFNYYVESSVNLIPFKTIIGYTKDIFTSLLDTSTIFVNLLGNLVCMMPFALFIPMLFKKINSTKKFLITILCITLGIELIQF
;
A
#
# COMPACT_ATOMS: atom_id res chain seq x y z
N MET A 1 20.21 12.57 31.18
CA MET A 1 19.33 12.68 29.99
C MET A 1 19.73 11.80 28.81
N LYS A 2 20.98 11.78 28.32
CA LYS A 2 21.37 10.97 27.12
C LYS A 2 21.09 9.46 27.25
N LYS A 3 21.55 8.81 28.33
CA LYS A 3 21.29 7.37 28.54
C LYS A 3 19.78 7.03 28.54
N LYS A 4 18.95 7.90 29.13
CA LYS A 4 17.50 7.72 29.17
C LYS A 4 16.90 7.68 27.75
N ASN A 5 17.31 8.58 26.84
CA ASN A 5 16.83 8.59 25.46
C ASN A 5 17.20 7.32 24.69
N LYS A 6 18.38 6.73 24.93
CA LYS A 6 18.78 5.44 24.33
C LYS A 6 17.87 4.30 24.78
N VAL A 7 17.59 4.22 26.08
CA VAL A 7 16.72 3.17 26.63
C VAL A 7 15.29 3.30 26.11
N ILE A 8 14.75 4.53 26.11
CA ILE A 8 13.40 4.79 25.59
C ILE A 8 13.32 4.42 24.09
N SER A 9 14.33 4.80 23.30
CA SER A 9 14.40 4.41 21.89
C SER A 9 14.37 2.90 21.71
N LEU A 10 15.16 2.14 22.50
CA LEU A 10 15.20 0.70 22.43
C LEU A 10 13.84 0.08 22.77
N ILE A 11 13.16 0.57 23.80
CA ILE A 11 11.82 0.09 24.17
C ILE A 11 10.84 0.28 23.00
N PHE A 12 10.83 1.45 22.35
CA PHE A 12 9.95 1.69 21.23
C PHE A 12 10.26 0.81 20.02
N TYR A 13 11.54 0.55 19.72
CA TYR A 13 11.90 -0.39 18.65
C TYR A 13 11.47 -1.83 18.95
N ILE A 14 11.62 -2.28 20.22
CA ILE A 14 11.15 -3.61 20.63
C ILE A 14 9.63 -3.71 20.48
N LEU A 15 8.89 -2.70 20.97
CA LEU A 15 7.42 -2.65 20.82
C LEU A 15 7.01 -2.70 19.35
N SER A 16 7.63 -1.88 18.51
CA SER A 16 7.36 -1.90 17.08
C SER A 16 7.62 -3.26 16.46
N MET A 17 8.75 -3.91 16.81
CA MET A 17 9.08 -5.23 16.29
C MET A 17 8.05 -6.29 16.70
N VAL A 18 7.56 -6.26 17.93
CA VAL A 18 6.49 -7.15 18.40
C VAL A 18 5.23 -6.99 17.57
N PHE A 19 4.80 -5.74 17.32
CA PHE A 19 3.62 -5.48 16.49
C PHE A 19 3.82 -5.88 15.03
N LEU A 20 5.01 -5.66 14.45
CA LEU A 20 5.33 -6.08 13.08
C LEU A 20 5.38 -7.61 12.94
N LEU A 21 5.94 -8.31 13.92
CA LEU A 21 5.96 -9.79 13.94
C LEU A 21 4.54 -10.35 14.07
N TYR A 22 3.70 -9.72 14.90
CA TYR A 22 2.30 -10.11 15.00
C TYR A 22 1.53 -9.82 13.72
N TYR A 23 1.76 -8.67 13.08
CA TYR A 23 1.21 -8.36 11.76
C TYR A 23 1.62 -9.43 10.72
N GLY A 24 2.91 -9.74 10.62
CA GLY A 24 3.41 -10.78 9.72
C GLY A 24 2.81 -12.16 10.01
N TYR A 25 2.63 -12.51 11.29
CA TYR A 25 1.97 -13.75 11.68
C TYR A 25 0.51 -13.79 11.22
N VAL A 26 -0.24 -12.71 11.37
CA VAL A 26 -1.63 -12.59 10.89
C VAL A 26 -1.70 -12.74 9.37
N GLU A 27 -0.79 -12.11 8.61
CA GLU A 27 -0.76 -12.20 7.15
C GLU A 27 -0.41 -13.60 6.63
N LEU A 28 0.48 -14.32 7.34
CA LEU A 28 0.92 -15.67 6.94
C LEU A 28 0.02 -16.80 7.48
N SER A 29 -0.84 -16.51 8.45
CA SER A 29 -1.68 -17.51 9.09
C SER A 29 -3.04 -17.62 8.40
N SER A 30 -3.35 -18.78 7.84
CA SER A 30 -4.69 -19.07 7.29
C SER A 30 -5.79 -19.21 8.36
N ASN A 31 -5.40 -19.37 9.63
CA ASN A 31 -6.32 -19.63 10.74
C ASN A 31 -6.80 -18.38 11.47
N ILE A 32 -6.18 -17.24 11.23
CA ILE A 32 -6.52 -15.98 11.90
C ILE A 32 -7.17 -15.05 10.88
N PHE A 33 -8.47 -14.86 11.03
CA PHE A 33 -9.18 -13.85 10.26
C PHE A 33 -9.09 -12.50 11.00
N MET A 34 -8.42 -11.54 10.40
CA MET A 34 -8.40 -10.16 10.86
C MET A 34 -8.92 -9.25 9.74
N SER A 35 -9.83 -8.35 10.11
CA SER A 35 -10.35 -7.37 9.15
C SER A 35 -9.25 -6.47 8.60
N THR A 36 -9.42 -5.93 7.39
CA THR A 36 -8.49 -4.98 6.77
C THR A 36 -8.19 -3.79 7.69
N PHE A 37 -9.20 -3.27 8.39
CA PHE A 37 -9.01 -2.20 9.38
C PHE A 37 -8.13 -2.62 10.55
N GLY A 38 -8.27 -3.86 11.05
CA GLY A 38 -7.41 -4.39 12.11
C GLY A 38 -5.96 -4.49 11.67
N ARG A 39 -5.70 -4.96 10.46
CA ARG A 39 -4.36 -5.03 9.84
C ARG A 39 -3.74 -3.63 9.69
N LEU A 40 -4.50 -2.67 9.16
CA LEU A 40 -4.08 -1.27 9.05
C LEU A 40 -3.77 -0.67 10.42
N PHE A 41 -4.59 -0.92 11.42
CA PHE A 41 -4.36 -0.44 12.79
C PHE A 41 -3.05 -0.97 13.36
N LEU A 42 -2.77 -2.28 13.25
CA LEU A 42 -1.51 -2.88 13.70
C LEU A 42 -0.30 -2.24 13.03
N LEU A 43 -0.39 -2.02 11.71
CA LEU A 43 0.68 -1.39 10.95
C LEU A 43 0.89 0.07 11.38
N CYS A 44 -0.18 0.84 11.57
CA CYS A 44 -0.11 2.22 12.05
C CYS A 44 0.53 2.32 13.45
N VAL A 45 0.15 1.43 14.37
CA VAL A 45 0.75 1.37 15.72
C VAL A 45 2.23 1.02 15.64
N SER A 46 2.61 0.06 14.79
CA SER A 46 4.01 -0.31 14.56
C SER A 46 4.81 0.87 14.03
N CYS A 47 4.28 1.58 13.03
CA CYS A 47 4.91 2.77 12.45
C CYS A 47 5.06 3.90 13.47
N LEU A 48 4.07 4.10 14.35
CA LEU A 48 4.16 5.08 15.41
C LEU A 48 5.32 4.76 16.37
N PHE A 49 5.45 3.51 16.79
CA PHE A 49 6.56 3.10 17.66
C PHE A 49 7.92 3.18 16.95
N LEU A 50 8.01 2.83 15.67
CA LEU A 50 9.22 3.05 14.87
C LEU A 50 9.60 4.52 14.84
N TYR A 51 8.64 5.40 14.59
CA TYR A 51 8.88 6.85 14.57
C TYR A 51 9.38 7.36 15.90
N LEU A 52 8.73 7.00 17.02
CA LEU A 52 9.14 7.39 18.35
C LEU A 52 10.54 6.85 18.68
N GLY A 53 10.83 5.59 18.34
CA GLY A 53 12.15 4.99 18.49
C GLY A 53 13.23 5.78 17.76
N ALA A 54 13.00 6.12 16.49
CA ALA A 54 13.93 6.90 15.67
C ALA A 54 14.12 8.33 16.21
N LEU A 55 13.05 8.95 16.70
CA LEU A 55 13.08 10.30 17.28
C LEU A 55 13.95 10.35 18.54
N PHE A 56 13.78 9.39 19.46
CA PHE A 56 14.60 9.33 20.66
C PHE A 56 16.05 8.93 20.36
N LEU A 57 16.30 8.08 19.36
CA LEU A 57 17.64 7.72 18.91
C LEU A 57 18.35 8.93 18.27
N SER A 58 17.65 9.70 17.46
CA SER A 58 18.17 10.92 16.86
C SER A 58 18.55 11.96 17.93
N LYS A 59 17.71 12.15 18.94
CA LYS A 59 18.02 13.00 20.11
C LYS A 59 19.24 12.51 20.90
N TYR A 60 19.41 11.18 21.03
CA TYR A 60 20.56 10.58 21.68
C TYR A 60 21.85 10.79 20.88
N ARG A 61 21.82 10.50 19.58
CA ARG A 61 22.98 10.60 18.67
C ARG A 61 23.28 12.03 18.23
N LYS A 62 22.33 12.95 18.34
CA LYS A 62 22.38 14.29 17.78
C LYS A 62 22.58 14.32 16.26
N ASP A 63 22.06 13.30 15.56
CA ASP A 63 22.07 13.22 14.11
C ASP A 63 20.70 12.74 13.59
N ASN A 64 20.45 12.95 12.30
CA ASN A 64 19.19 12.57 11.67
C ASN A 64 19.27 11.22 10.92
N LYS A 65 20.32 10.42 11.13
CA LYS A 65 20.49 9.14 10.40
C LYS A 65 19.36 8.17 10.72
N ALA A 66 18.99 8.06 12.01
CA ALA A 66 17.90 7.19 12.43
C ALA A 66 16.57 7.58 11.77
N MET A 67 16.27 8.87 11.64
CA MET A 67 15.06 9.36 10.98
C MET A 67 15.06 9.05 9.47
N LYS A 68 16.20 9.18 8.80
CA LYS A 68 16.33 8.84 7.37
C LYS A 68 16.13 7.34 7.13
N ILE A 69 16.71 6.48 7.97
CA ILE A 69 16.51 5.03 7.89
C ILE A 69 15.05 4.70 8.12
N ASN A 70 14.42 5.32 9.11
CA ASN A 70 13.02 5.11 9.42
C ASN A 70 12.09 5.50 8.25
N LEU A 71 12.41 6.56 7.54
CA LEU A 71 11.66 6.98 6.34
C LEU A 71 11.71 5.90 5.24
N TRP A 72 12.87 5.24 5.04
CA TRP A 72 12.98 4.10 4.13
C TRP A 72 12.17 2.89 4.60
N ILE A 73 12.20 2.60 5.91
CA ILE A 73 11.39 1.52 6.48
C ILE A 73 9.89 1.79 6.25
N PHE A 74 9.43 3.02 6.48
CA PHE A 74 8.04 3.38 6.21
C PHE A 74 7.66 3.23 4.75
N PHE A 75 8.54 3.63 3.83
CA PHE A 75 8.32 3.46 2.41
C PHE A 75 8.17 1.98 2.03
N ILE A 76 9.06 1.11 2.54
CA ILE A 76 9.01 -0.34 2.29
C ILE A 76 7.74 -0.95 2.88
N LEU A 77 7.37 -0.60 4.11
CA LEU A 77 6.13 -1.07 4.74
C LEU A 77 4.90 -0.60 3.98
N PHE A 78 4.90 0.62 3.50
CA PHE A 78 3.82 1.15 2.68
C PHE A 78 3.71 0.43 1.33
N CYS A 79 4.82 0.18 0.64
CA CYS A 79 4.82 -0.62 -0.60
C CYS A 79 4.33 -2.05 -0.34
N GLY A 80 4.77 -2.67 0.75
CA GLY A 80 4.29 -3.99 1.16
C GLY A 80 2.78 -4.00 1.43
N LEU A 81 2.28 -3.03 2.18
CA LEU A 81 0.84 -2.86 2.42
C LEU A 81 0.06 -2.67 1.12
N LEU A 82 0.56 -1.85 0.21
CA LEU A 82 -0.09 -1.61 -1.09
C LEU A 82 -0.18 -2.92 -1.89
N ILE A 83 0.90 -3.70 -1.94
CA ILE A 83 0.92 -5.01 -2.59
C ILE A 83 -0.10 -5.96 -1.95
N THR A 84 -0.13 -6.05 -0.61
CA THR A 84 -1.09 -6.93 0.07
C THR A 84 -2.54 -6.51 -0.19
N LEU A 85 -2.85 -5.23 -0.13
CA LEU A 85 -4.20 -4.72 -0.38
C LEU A 85 -4.62 -4.89 -1.84
N THR A 86 -3.71 -4.70 -2.80
CA THR A 86 -4.06 -4.76 -4.22
C THR A 86 -4.11 -6.17 -4.79
N LEU A 87 -3.29 -7.10 -4.27
CA LEU A 87 -3.15 -8.44 -4.84
C LEU A 87 -3.78 -9.55 -3.98
N PHE A 88 -3.76 -9.41 -2.65
CA PHE A 88 -4.09 -10.51 -1.75
C PHE A 88 -5.31 -10.28 -0.88
N ASP A 89 -5.76 -9.02 -0.72
CA ASP A 89 -6.92 -8.74 0.12
C ASP A 89 -8.22 -9.16 -0.58
N PRO A 90 -9.04 -10.05 0.02
CA PRO A 90 -10.27 -10.54 -0.61
C PRO A 90 -11.34 -9.45 -0.75
N MET A 91 -11.24 -8.36 0.00
CA MET A 91 -12.23 -7.27 -0.02
C MET A 91 -11.86 -6.16 -1.01
N TRP A 92 -10.56 -5.89 -1.20
CA TRP A 92 -10.04 -4.77 -1.99
C TRP A 92 -9.16 -5.21 -3.15
N GLY A 93 -8.52 -6.38 -3.02
CA GLY A 93 -7.67 -6.98 -4.03
C GLY A 93 -8.39 -8.09 -4.80
N ARG A 94 -7.74 -8.61 -5.80
CA ARG A 94 -8.16 -9.85 -6.44
C ARG A 94 -7.80 -11.03 -5.54
N ASN A 95 -8.75 -11.89 -5.26
CA ASN A 95 -8.65 -13.08 -4.40
C ASN A 95 -7.41 -13.95 -4.68
N GLY A 96 -6.25 -13.48 -4.28
CA GLY A 96 -4.97 -14.14 -4.48
C GLY A 96 -4.61 -14.30 -5.95
N LEU A 97 -3.38 -14.62 -6.21
CA LEU A 97 -2.89 -15.01 -7.54
C LEU A 97 -3.44 -16.42 -7.86
N SER A 98 -4.75 -16.52 -8.09
CA SER A 98 -5.41 -17.76 -8.49
C SER A 98 -4.86 -18.33 -9.81
N ILE A 99 -4.15 -17.51 -10.59
CA ILE A 99 -3.40 -17.91 -11.78
C ILE A 99 -2.48 -19.11 -11.52
N PHE A 100 -1.88 -19.22 -10.34
CA PHE A 100 -1.03 -20.37 -10.00
C PHE A 100 -1.80 -21.69 -9.79
N ASN A 101 -3.10 -21.60 -9.57
CA ASN A 101 -3.98 -22.78 -9.40
C ASN A 101 -4.78 -23.09 -10.66
N TRP A 102 -4.66 -22.32 -11.73
CA TRP A 102 -5.37 -22.57 -12.97
C TRP A 102 -4.69 -23.67 -13.78
N SER A 103 -5.47 -24.65 -14.24
CA SER A 103 -5.03 -25.56 -15.28
C SER A 103 -4.84 -24.81 -16.60
N GLN A 104 -4.02 -25.33 -17.50
CA GLN A 104 -3.78 -24.70 -18.81
C GLN A 104 -5.08 -24.54 -19.62
N ALA A 105 -6.05 -25.44 -19.43
CA ALA A 105 -7.37 -25.37 -20.05
C ALA A 105 -8.23 -24.23 -19.45
N ASP A 106 -8.16 -24.03 -18.13
CA ASP A 106 -8.87 -22.96 -17.46
C ASP A 106 -8.31 -21.60 -17.84
N PHE A 107 -6.98 -21.48 -17.95
CA PHE A 107 -6.33 -20.26 -18.40
C PHE A 107 -6.84 -19.84 -19.79
N SER A 108 -6.85 -20.76 -20.77
CA SER A 108 -7.30 -20.44 -22.13
C SER A 108 -8.78 -20.03 -22.17
N LYS A 109 -9.64 -20.71 -21.39
CA LYS A 109 -11.08 -20.45 -21.35
C LYS A 109 -11.41 -19.13 -20.65
N TYR A 110 -10.78 -18.86 -19.50
CA TYR A 110 -11.10 -17.71 -18.69
C TYR A 110 -10.30 -16.46 -19.04
N PHE A 111 -9.15 -16.61 -19.71
CA PHE A 111 -8.32 -15.48 -20.12
C PHE A 111 -9.05 -14.53 -21.06
N ASN A 112 -9.67 -15.05 -22.12
CA ASN A 112 -10.41 -14.21 -23.07
C ASN A 112 -11.60 -13.52 -22.39
N TYR A 113 -12.37 -14.27 -21.58
CA TYR A 113 -13.47 -13.68 -20.81
C TYR A 113 -12.98 -12.59 -19.85
N TYR A 114 -11.85 -12.82 -19.20
CA TYR A 114 -11.24 -11.88 -18.30
C TYR A 114 -10.75 -10.62 -19.04
N VAL A 115 -10.07 -10.77 -20.16
CA VAL A 115 -9.61 -9.65 -21.00
C VAL A 115 -10.80 -8.80 -21.44
N GLU A 116 -11.86 -9.40 -21.91
CA GLU A 116 -13.06 -8.69 -22.38
C GLU A 116 -13.81 -7.97 -21.24
N SER A 117 -13.91 -8.60 -20.08
CA SER A 117 -14.74 -8.10 -18.97
C SER A 117 -14.00 -7.16 -18.00
N SER A 118 -12.69 -7.37 -17.83
CA SER A 118 -11.92 -6.71 -16.75
C SER A 118 -10.83 -5.78 -17.26
N VAL A 119 -10.37 -5.97 -18.52
CA VAL A 119 -9.30 -5.13 -19.06
C VAL A 119 -9.88 -3.91 -19.74
N ASN A 120 -9.52 -2.77 -19.20
CA ASN A 120 -9.93 -1.49 -19.76
C ASN A 120 -8.75 -0.80 -20.44
N LEU A 121 -8.54 -1.13 -21.72
CA LEU A 121 -7.46 -0.56 -22.54
C LEU A 121 -7.72 0.92 -22.96
N ILE A 122 -8.95 1.41 -22.78
CA ILE A 122 -9.27 2.78 -23.15
C ILE A 122 -9.07 3.68 -21.93
N PRO A 123 -8.07 4.59 -21.95
CA PRO A 123 -7.86 5.54 -20.86
C PRO A 123 -9.16 6.27 -20.53
N PHE A 124 -9.42 6.46 -19.24
CA PHE A 124 -10.60 7.16 -18.72
C PHE A 124 -11.98 6.52 -18.99
N LYS A 125 -12.08 5.36 -19.67
CA LYS A 125 -13.38 4.71 -19.92
C LYS A 125 -14.12 4.43 -18.61
N THR A 126 -13.42 3.93 -17.59
CA THR A 126 -13.99 3.68 -16.26
C THR A 126 -14.47 4.99 -15.61
N ILE A 127 -13.69 6.06 -15.70
CA ILE A 127 -14.07 7.38 -15.15
C ILE A 127 -15.29 7.94 -15.88
N ILE A 128 -15.33 7.82 -17.21
CA ILE A 128 -16.48 8.24 -18.02
C ILE A 128 -17.71 7.38 -17.69
N GLY A 129 -17.52 6.06 -17.52
CA GLY A 129 -18.57 5.14 -17.07
C GLY A 129 -19.13 5.57 -15.71
N TYR A 130 -18.29 5.75 -14.72
CA TYR A 130 -18.70 6.23 -13.40
C TYR A 130 -19.42 7.58 -13.44
N THR A 131 -18.96 8.50 -14.29
CA THR A 131 -19.64 9.79 -14.44
C THR A 131 -21.05 9.61 -15.00
N LYS A 132 -21.24 8.74 -16.00
CA LYS A 132 -22.58 8.43 -16.52
C LYS A 132 -23.44 7.75 -15.48
N ASP A 133 -22.90 6.78 -14.75
CA ASP A 133 -23.64 6.00 -13.74
C ASP A 133 -24.12 6.88 -12.57
N ILE A 134 -23.35 7.90 -12.19
CA ILE A 134 -23.79 8.92 -11.22
C ILE A 134 -25.06 9.64 -11.70
N PHE A 135 -25.13 9.99 -13.00
CA PHE A 135 -26.29 10.69 -13.56
C PHE A 135 -27.47 9.76 -13.86
N THR A 136 -27.23 8.47 -14.06
CA THR A 136 -28.28 7.48 -14.39
C THR A 136 -28.72 6.65 -13.17
N SER A 137 -28.08 6.84 -12.02
CA SER A 137 -28.33 6.09 -10.77
C SER A 137 -28.25 4.56 -10.94
N LEU A 138 -27.48 4.07 -11.90
CA LEU A 138 -27.31 2.63 -12.19
C LEU A 138 -26.38 1.94 -11.18
N LEU A 139 -25.41 2.69 -10.64
CA LEU A 139 -24.51 2.20 -9.58
C LEU A 139 -24.71 3.01 -8.32
N ASP A 140 -24.50 2.36 -7.18
CA ASP A 140 -24.47 3.06 -5.90
C ASP A 140 -23.32 4.08 -5.90
N THR A 141 -23.70 5.34 -5.70
CA THR A 141 -22.77 6.48 -5.64
C THR A 141 -21.63 6.24 -4.65
N SER A 142 -21.90 5.51 -3.55
CA SER A 142 -20.89 5.16 -2.54
C SER A 142 -19.78 4.29 -3.12
N THR A 143 -20.10 3.33 -3.96
CA THR A 143 -19.14 2.43 -4.62
C THR A 143 -18.20 3.20 -5.55
N ILE A 144 -18.73 4.16 -6.30
CA ILE A 144 -17.95 5.00 -7.20
C ILE A 144 -16.96 5.86 -6.39
N PHE A 145 -17.45 6.52 -5.34
CA PHE A 145 -16.61 7.35 -4.48
C PHE A 145 -15.53 6.54 -3.77
N VAL A 146 -15.86 5.36 -3.24
CA VAL A 146 -14.88 4.48 -2.58
C VAL A 146 -13.77 4.07 -3.55
N ASN A 147 -14.09 3.71 -4.78
CA ASN A 147 -13.08 3.33 -5.77
C ASN A 147 -12.20 4.51 -6.20
N LEU A 148 -12.78 5.67 -6.51
CA LEU A 148 -12.00 6.84 -6.90
C LEU A 148 -11.14 7.38 -5.76
N LEU A 149 -11.74 7.59 -4.58
CA LEU A 149 -11.04 8.10 -3.41
C LEU A 149 -10.04 7.07 -2.86
N GLY A 150 -10.39 5.78 -2.88
CA GLY A 150 -9.49 4.70 -2.47
C GLY A 150 -8.19 4.73 -3.26
N ASN A 151 -8.27 4.79 -4.58
CA ASN A 151 -7.08 4.89 -5.44
C ASN A 151 -6.27 6.18 -5.19
N LEU A 152 -6.95 7.31 -5.01
CA LEU A 152 -6.29 8.57 -4.69
C LEU A 152 -5.57 8.52 -3.34
N VAL A 153 -6.24 8.01 -2.30
CA VAL A 153 -5.67 7.87 -0.95
C VAL A 153 -4.50 6.88 -0.95
N CYS A 154 -4.61 5.77 -1.68
CA CYS A 154 -3.52 4.81 -1.83
C CYS A 154 -2.28 5.40 -2.51
N MET A 155 -2.46 6.36 -3.43
CA MET A 155 -1.32 7.01 -4.11
C MET A 155 -0.76 8.21 -3.36
N MET A 156 -1.51 8.79 -2.42
CA MET A 156 -1.11 10.00 -1.68
C MET A 156 0.24 9.86 -0.94
N PRO A 157 0.57 8.74 -0.26
CA PRO A 157 1.85 8.60 0.43
C PRO A 157 3.07 8.69 -0.51
N PHE A 158 2.93 8.31 -1.79
CA PHE A 158 4.01 8.48 -2.76
C PHE A 158 4.37 9.95 -2.97
N ALA A 159 3.42 10.88 -2.84
CA ALA A 159 3.67 12.31 -2.94
C ALA A 159 4.61 12.82 -1.84
N LEU A 160 4.64 12.13 -0.69
CA LEU A 160 5.56 12.43 0.42
C LEU A 160 6.88 11.66 0.27
N PHE A 161 6.81 10.34 0.04
CA PHE A 161 8.00 9.49 0.04
C PHE A 161 8.93 9.76 -1.13
N ILE A 162 8.40 9.92 -2.35
CA ILE A 162 9.22 10.03 -3.56
C ILE A 162 10.14 11.25 -3.50
N PRO A 163 9.67 12.48 -3.24
CA PRO A 163 10.57 13.64 -3.17
C PRO A 163 11.56 13.57 -2.00
N MET A 164 11.17 12.95 -0.89
CA MET A 164 12.03 12.86 0.30
C MET A 164 13.14 11.83 0.16
N LEU A 165 12.88 10.70 -0.52
CA LEU A 165 13.80 9.59 -0.64
C LEU A 165 14.61 9.64 -1.94
N PHE A 166 14.01 10.09 -3.04
CA PHE A 166 14.61 10.05 -4.38
C PHE A 166 14.97 11.43 -4.90
N LYS A 167 16.10 11.96 -4.47
CA LYS A 167 16.58 13.31 -4.85
C LYS A 167 16.70 13.56 -6.36
N LYS A 168 16.81 12.49 -7.18
CA LYS A 168 16.87 12.59 -8.64
C LYS A 168 15.51 12.97 -9.25
N ILE A 169 14.42 12.73 -8.52
CA ILE A 169 13.05 13.08 -8.93
C ILE A 169 12.75 14.48 -8.36
N ASN A 170 13.36 15.49 -8.95
CA ASN A 170 13.39 16.85 -8.46
C ASN A 170 12.49 17.83 -9.24
N SER A 171 11.67 17.33 -10.17
CA SER A 171 10.73 18.14 -10.93
C SER A 171 9.36 17.48 -10.96
N THR A 172 8.31 18.31 -11.08
CA THR A 172 6.91 17.85 -11.19
C THR A 172 6.74 16.87 -12.35
N LYS A 173 7.38 17.11 -13.50
CA LYS A 173 7.32 16.20 -14.65
C LYS A 173 7.87 14.82 -14.32
N LYS A 174 9.05 14.73 -13.70
CA LYS A 174 9.64 13.44 -13.29
C LYS A 174 8.78 12.73 -12.26
N PHE A 175 8.22 13.48 -11.32
CA PHE A 175 7.31 12.94 -10.31
C PHE A 175 6.06 12.34 -10.96
N LEU A 176 5.37 13.07 -11.85
CA LEU A 176 4.18 12.59 -12.56
C LEU A 176 4.48 11.33 -13.39
N ILE A 177 5.61 11.32 -14.13
CA ILE A 177 6.04 10.13 -14.88
C ILE A 177 6.25 8.94 -13.93
N THR A 178 6.88 9.16 -12.78
CA THR A 178 7.12 8.08 -11.80
C THR A 178 5.81 7.52 -11.25
N ILE A 179 4.86 8.39 -10.88
CA ILE A 179 3.53 7.96 -10.42
C ILE A 179 2.81 7.17 -11.52
N LEU A 180 2.83 7.66 -12.76
CA LEU A 180 2.23 6.97 -13.89
C LEU A 180 2.84 5.58 -14.09
N CYS A 181 4.17 5.46 -14.04
CA CYS A 181 4.85 4.15 -14.13
C CYS A 181 4.48 3.20 -12.99
N ILE A 182 4.35 3.71 -11.75
CA ILE A 182 3.91 2.91 -10.60
C ILE A 182 2.48 2.42 -10.81
N THR A 183 1.57 3.31 -11.20
CA THR A 183 0.16 2.96 -11.44
C THR A 183 0.03 1.92 -12.54
N LEU A 184 0.70 2.14 -13.69
CA LEU A 184 0.70 1.16 -14.78
C LEU A 184 1.33 -0.18 -14.35
N GLY A 185 2.39 -0.14 -13.53
CA GLY A 185 3.01 -1.35 -12.99
C GLY A 185 2.05 -2.15 -12.11
N ILE A 186 1.28 -1.47 -11.25
CA ILE A 186 0.25 -2.12 -10.42
C ILE A 186 -0.83 -2.74 -11.30
N GLU A 187 -1.35 -2.00 -12.27
CA GLU A 187 -2.37 -2.52 -13.21
C GLU A 187 -1.87 -3.74 -13.98
N LEU A 188 -0.62 -3.72 -14.48
CA LEU A 188 -0.02 -4.85 -15.18
C LEU A 188 0.14 -6.09 -14.29
N ILE A 189 0.41 -5.91 -13.00
CA ILE A 189 0.53 -7.04 -12.06
C ILE A 189 -0.86 -7.58 -11.69
N GLN A 190 -1.87 -6.72 -11.65
CA GLN A 190 -3.27 -7.12 -11.41
C GLN A 190 -3.93 -7.77 -12.63
N PHE A 191 -3.37 -7.57 -13.82
CA PHE A 191 -3.77 -8.21 -15.07
C PHE A 191 -3.34 -9.67 -15.14
#